data_d4e1c3c0ec831670466e3cf6bb8284b3
#
_entry.id   d4e1c3c0ec831670466e3cf6bb8284b3
#
_cell.length_a   1.000
_cell.length_b   1.000
_cell.length_c   1.000
_cell.angle_alpha   90.00
_cell.angle_beta   90.00
_cell.angle_gamma   90.00
#
_symmetry.space_group_name_H-M   'P 1'
#
loop_
_entity.id
_entity.type
_entity.pdbx_description
1 polymer ?
#
loop_
_entity_poly.entity_id
_entity_poly.type
_entity_poly.pdbx_seq_one_letter_code
_entity_poly.pdbx_strand_id
1 'polypeptide(L)' 'LAQIDKEWPGNMKKWQCIVCGLIYDEAEGWPDDGIAPGTAWADVPDDWMCPECGVGKEDFEMLELA' A
#
# COMPACT_ATOMS: atom_id res chain seq x y z
N LEU A 1 13.21 -12.53 19.59
CA LEU A 1 12.80 -12.92 18.84
C LEU A 1 11.60 -12.71 18.18
N ALA A 2 10.82 -13.42 18.10
CA ALA A 2 9.67 -13.28 17.31
C ALA A 2 8.88 -12.07 17.58
N GLN A 3 9.18 -11.43 18.60
CA GLN A 3 8.41 -10.31 18.91
C GLN A 3 8.50 -9.24 17.91
N ILE A 4 9.43 -9.30 17.03
CA ILE A 4 9.49 -8.30 16.07
C ILE A 4 8.22 -8.17 15.34
N ASP A 5 7.53 -9.25 15.15
CA ASP A 5 6.32 -9.20 14.42
C ASP A 5 5.29 -8.36 15.07
N LYS A 6 5.41 -8.11 16.33
CA LYS A 6 4.40 -7.37 16.94
C LYS A 6 4.35 -5.97 16.54
N GLU A 7 5.41 -5.48 15.98
CA GLU A 7 5.41 -4.13 15.61
C GLU A 7 4.59 -3.89 14.40
N TRP A 8 4.21 -4.92 13.69
CA TRP A 8 3.44 -4.77 12.48
C TRP A 8 2.04 -5.25 12.72
N PRO A 9 1.04 -4.43 12.45
CA PRO A 9 -0.31 -4.95 12.48
C PRO A 9 -0.37 -6.10 11.50
N GLY A 10 -0.96 -7.17 11.89
CA GLY A 10 -0.94 -8.36 11.07
C GLY A 10 -1.64 -8.18 9.75
N ASN A 11 -2.42 -7.14 9.58
CA ASN A 11 -3.15 -6.95 8.35
C ASN A 11 -2.54 -5.90 7.44
N MET A 12 -1.35 -5.39 7.76
CA MET A 12 -0.70 -4.44 6.85
C MET A 12 -0.11 -5.20 5.69
N LYS A 13 -0.35 -4.71 4.49
CA LYS A 13 0.07 -5.39 3.30
C LYS A 13 0.73 -4.43 2.35
N LYS A 14 1.30 -4.94 1.29
CA LYS A 14 1.87 -4.11 0.25
C LYS A 14 1.11 -4.38 -1.03
N TRP A 15 0.94 -3.36 -1.83
CA TRP A 15 0.19 -3.44 -3.07
C TRP A 15 1.07 -2.92 -4.18
N GLN A 16 1.14 -3.64 -5.28
CA GLN A 16 2.02 -3.28 -6.37
C GLN A 16 1.24 -2.92 -7.61
N CYS A 17 1.61 -1.80 -8.22
CA CYS A 17 1.03 -1.41 -9.49
C CYS A 17 1.50 -2.39 -10.55
N ILE A 18 0.57 -3.02 -11.27
CA ILE A 18 0.95 -4.02 -12.24
C ILE A 18 1.44 -3.38 -13.53
N VAL A 19 1.35 -2.07 -13.66
CA VAL A 19 1.79 -1.39 -14.87
C VAL A 19 3.22 -0.91 -14.73
N CYS A 20 3.55 -0.24 -13.62
CA CYS A 20 4.89 0.32 -13.49
C CYS A 20 5.69 -0.27 -12.33
N GLY A 21 5.06 -1.06 -11.48
CA GLY A 21 5.79 -1.70 -10.39
C GLY A 21 5.90 -0.90 -9.12
N LEU A 22 5.22 0.24 -9.04
CA LEU A 22 5.27 1.01 -7.81
C LEU A 22 4.64 0.24 -6.66
N ILE A 23 5.23 0.35 -5.49
CA ILE A 23 4.72 -0.36 -4.33
C ILE A 23 4.06 0.63 -3.37
N TYR A 24 2.81 0.35 -2.99
CA TYR A 24 2.15 1.08 -1.92
C TYR A 24 2.22 0.21 -0.67
N ASP A 25 2.90 0.71 0.35
CA ASP A 25 3.05 -0.03 1.59
C ASP A 25 2.06 0.55 2.58
N GLU A 26 1.12 -0.27 3.05
CA GLU A 26 0.10 0.22 3.96
C GLU A 26 0.70 0.79 5.23
N ALA A 27 1.83 0.26 5.66
CA ALA A 27 2.45 0.75 6.88
C ALA A 27 3.05 2.14 6.67
N GLU A 28 3.44 2.47 5.46
CA GLU A 28 4.06 3.76 5.20
C GLU A 28 3.10 4.79 4.63
N GLY A 29 2.03 4.33 4.03
CA GLY A 29 1.08 5.24 3.40
C GLY A 29 1.69 5.95 2.22
N TRP A 30 1.12 7.07 1.87
CA TRP A 30 1.65 7.90 0.80
C TRP A 30 1.39 9.35 1.18
N PRO A 31 2.18 9.89 2.11
CA PRO A 31 1.90 11.22 2.63
C PRO A 31 1.90 12.32 1.58
N ASP A 32 2.67 12.13 0.51
CA ASP A 32 2.70 13.13 -0.55
C ASP A 32 1.33 13.31 -1.18
N ASP A 33 0.49 12.30 -1.11
CA ASP A 33 -0.85 12.39 -1.64
C ASP A 33 -1.89 12.45 -0.53
N GLY A 34 -1.44 12.71 0.68
CA GLY A 34 -2.36 12.84 1.80
C GLY A 34 -2.79 11.54 2.44
N ILE A 35 -2.11 10.45 2.15
CA ILE A 35 -2.46 9.16 2.70
C ILE A 35 -1.54 8.87 3.87
N ALA A 36 -2.07 8.89 5.06
CA ALA A 36 -1.25 8.75 6.26
C ALA A 36 -0.65 7.37 6.39
N PRO A 37 0.51 7.25 7.05
CA PRO A 37 1.05 5.93 7.33
C PRO A 37 0.05 5.09 8.11
N GLY A 38 -0.05 3.83 7.78
CA GLY A 38 -0.97 2.93 8.44
C GLY A 38 -2.34 2.87 7.79
N THR A 39 -2.53 3.50 6.64
CA THR A 39 -3.80 3.48 5.95
C THR A 39 -3.95 2.20 5.17
N ALA A 40 -4.97 1.42 5.49
CA ALA A 40 -5.21 0.18 4.77
C ALA A 40 -5.64 0.48 3.35
N TRP A 41 -5.40 -0.45 2.44
CA TRP A 41 -5.74 -0.24 1.03
C TRP A 41 -7.22 0.10 0.86
N ALA A 42 -8.06 -0.52 1.65
CA ALA A 42 -9.49 -0.26 1.53
C ALA A 42 -9.84 1.15 1.92
N ASP A 43 -9.00 1.79 2.73
CA ASP A 43 -9.24 3.16 3.16
C ASP A 43 -8.57 4.18 2.26
N VAL A 44 -7.77 3.75 1.30
CA VAL A 44 -7.19 4.66 0.33
C VAL A 44 -8.33 5.12 -0.58
N PRO A 45 -8.43 6.42 -0.90
CA PRO A 45 -9.54 6.90 -1.72
C PRO A 45 -9.64 6.15 -3.03
N ASP A 46 -10.86 5.87 -3.46
CA ASP A 46 -11.06 5.11 -4.69
C ASP A 46 -10.54 5.84 -5.91
N ASP A 47 -10.41 7.14 -5.84
CA ASP A 47 -9.91 7.90 -6.97
C ASP A 47 -8.41 8.16 -6.89
N TRP A 48 -7.72 7.53 -5.92
CA TRP A 48 -6.27 7.67 -5.85
C TRP A 48 -5.66 6.98 -7.06
N MET A 49 -4.65 7.61 -7.63
CA MET A 49 -4.03 7.06 -8.82
C MET A 49 -2.56 6.87 -8.57
N CYS A 50 -1.97 5.93 -9.29
CA CYS A 50 -0.55 5.64 -9.14
C CYS A 50 0.24 6.91 -9.45
N PRO A 51 1.09 7.36 -8.54
CA PRO A 51 1.83 8.59 -8.77
C PRO A 51 2.90 8.45 -9.85
N GLU A 52 3.20 7.21 -10.27
CA GLU A 52 4.22 7.02 -11.29
C GLU A 52 3.61 6.90 -12.68
N CYS A 53 2.54 6.17 -12.82
CA CYS A 53 2.01 5.95 -14.17
C CYS A 53 0.56 6.39 -14.32
N GLY A 54 -0.11 6.76 -13.25
CA GLY A 54 -1.44 7.35 -13.36
C GLY A 54 -2.60 6.39 -13.45
N VAL A 55 -2.38 5.09 -13.28
CA VAL A 55 -3.51 4.18 -13.34
C VAL A 55 -4.21 4.16 -11.99
N GLY A 56 -5.41 3.65 -11.95
CA GLY A 56 -6.19 3.63 -10.73
C GLY A 56 -5.89 2.44 -9.85
N LYS A 57 -6.62 2.35 -8.75
CA LYS A 57 -6.38 1.28 -7.79
C LYS A 57 -6.64 -0.08 -8.38
N GLU A 58 -7.50 -0.17 -9.37
CA GLU A 58 -7.82 -1.46 -9.95
C GLU A 58 -6.63 -2.11 -10.64
N ASP A 59 -5.58 -1.35 -10.91
CA ASP A 59 -4.39 -1.90 -11.52
C ASP A 59 -3.32 -2.22 -10.50
N PHE A 60 -3.68 -2.37 -9.25
CA PHE A 60 -2.76 -2.80 -8.21
C PHE A 60 -3.13 -4.19 -7.75
N GLU A 61 -2.11 -4.97 -7.38
CA GLU A 61 -2.34 -6.29 -6.82
C GLU A 61 -1.68 -6.38 -5.47
N MET A 62 -2.29 -7.15 -4.57
CA MET A 62 -1.72 -7.35 -3.26
C MET A 62 -0.50 -8.25 -3.37
N LEU A 63 0.59 -7.82 -2.72
CA LEU A 63 1.78 -8.62 -2.64
C LEU A 63 1.72 -9.42 -1.36
N GLU A 64 1.98 -10.71 -1.47
CA GLU A 64 2.01 -11.55 -0.33
C GLU A 64 3.43 -11.74 0.07
N LEU A 65 3.85 -11.17 1.17
CA LEU A 65 5.20 -11.29 1.61
C LEU A 65 5.25 -12.34 2.68
N ALA A 66 5.79 -13.41 2.39
CA ALA A 66 5.79 -14.53 3.30
C ALA A 66 6.79 -14.34 4.41
#